data_6e79f8c942fd44e6e305c75558ed7702
#
_entry.id   6e79f8c942fd44e6e305c75558ed7702
#
_cell.length_a   1.000
_cell.length_b   1.000
_cell.length_c   1.000
_cell.angle_alpha   90.00
_cell.angle_beta   90.00
_cell.angle_gamma   90.00
#
_symmetry.space_group_name_H-M   'P 1'
#
loop_
_entity.id
_entity.type
_entity.pdbx_description
1 polymer ?
#
loop_
_entity_poly.entity_id
_entity_poly.type
_entity_poly.pdbx_seq_one_letter_code
_entity_poly.pdbx_strand_id
1 'polypeptide(L)'
;GHIIEQIELVEEILKNGYAYESEGSVYFDVAKYNKDHHYGKLSGRNLDDVLNTTRELDGQSEKRNPADFALWKCAQPEHIMRWPSPWSNGFPGWHCECTAMGKKYLGEHFDIHGGGMDLIFPHHECEIAQSVASQGDDMVHYWMHNNMITINGQKMGKSYGNFINLDEFFHGTHKLLTQAYSPMTIRFFILQAHYRSTVDFSNEALQAAEKGLERLTEAVKGLERI
;
A
#
# COMPACT_ATOMS: atom_id res chain seq x y z
N GLY A 1 -0.89 16.45 0.23
CA GLY A 1 -0.06 17.29 -0.63
C GLY A 1 -0.08 16.81 -2.07
N HIS A 2 0.59 17.52 -2.98
CA HIS A 2 0.74 17.10 -4.40
C HIS A 2 -0.59 17.01 -5.18
N ILE A 3 -1.56 17.86 -4.86
CA ILE A 3 -2.86 17.85 -5.52
C ILE A 3 -2.73 18.26 -6.99
N ILE A 4 -1.86 19.20 -7.31
CA ILE A 4 -1.62 19.66 -8.69
C ILE A 4 -1.08 18.51 -9.52
N GLU A 5 -0.06 17.81 -9.05
CA GLU A 5 0.56 16.67 -9.74
C GLU A 5 -0.43 15.50 -9.93
N GLN A 6 -1.34 15.30 -8.97
CA GLN A 6 -2.38 14.29 -9.10
C GLN A 6 -3.44 14.70 -10.13
N ILE A 7 -3.81 15.98 -10.22
CA ILE A 7 -4.70 16.49 -11.27
C ILE A 7 -4.05 16.31 -12.64
N GLU A 8 -2.77 16.69 -12.79
CA GLU A 8 -2.01 16.51 -14.03
C GLU A 8 -1.96 15.04 -14.47
N LEU A 9 -1.73 14.12 -13.54
CA LEU A 9 -1.77 12.68 -13.81
C LEU A 9 -3.14 12.24 -14.36
N VAL A 10 -4.22 12.71 -13.73
CA VAL A 10 -5.58 12.35 -14.15
C VAL A 10 -5.91 12.94 -15.54
N GLU A 11 -5.46 14.18 -15.83
CA GLU A 11 -5.60 14.78 -17.15
C GLU A 11 -4.84 14.01 -18.24
N GLU A 12 -3.61 13.53 -17.94
CA GLU A 12 -2.84 12.66 -18.85
C GLU A 12 -3.59 11.36 -19.16
N ILE A 13 -4.15 10.69 -18.15
CA ILE A 13 -4.92 9.45 -18.30
C ILE A 13 -6.20 9.70 -19.12
N LEU A 14 -6.91 10.79 -18.86
CA LEU A 14 -8.09 11.21 -19.64
C LEU A 14 -7.73 11.47 -21.11
N LYS A 15 -6.66 12.22 -21.35
CA LYS A 15 -6.17 12.56 -22.71
C LYS A 15 -5.81 11.30 -23.49
N ASN A 16 -5.22 10.31 -22.84
CA ASN A 16 -4.87 9.02 -23.44
C ASN A 16 -6.09 8.08 -23.57
N GLY A 17 -7.24 8.51 -23.04
CA GLY A 17 -8.53 7.86 -23.23
C GLY A 17 -8.78 6.65 -22.32
N TYR A 18 -8.03 6.48 -21.23
CA TYR A 18 -8.24 5.41 -20.24
C TYR A 18 -9.05 5.85 -19.00
N ALA A 19 -9.62 7.04 -19.05
CA ALA A 19 -10.52 7.54 -18.03
C ALA A 19 -11.73 8.24 -18.63
N TYR A 20 -12.75 8.46 -17.80
CA TYR A 20 -13.96 9.19 -18.18
C TYR A 20 -14.52 9.98 -16.99
N GLU A 21 -15.23 11.05 -17.30
CA GLU A 21 -15.95 11.85 -16.31
C GLU A 21 -17.36 11.32 -16.10
N SER A 22 -17.83 11.36 -14.87
CA SER A 22 -19.19 11.05 -14.46
C SER A 22 -19.57 11.84 -13.21
N GLU A 23 -20.60 12.67 -13.30
CA GLU A 23 -21.16 13.46 -12.20
C GLU A 23 -20.12 14.28 -11.40
N GLY A 24 -19.12 14.86 -12.10
CA GLY A 24 -18.04 15.63 -11.49
C GLY A 24 -16.93 14.79 -10.86
N SER A 25 -17.01 13.47 -10.95
CA SER A 25 -15.95 12.52 -10.60
C SER A 25 -15.25 12.04 -11.88
N VAL A 26 -14.02 11.53 -11.75
CA VAL A 26 -13.26 10.89 -12.83
C VAL A 26 -12.93 9.46 -12.44
N TYR A 27 -13.22 8.53 -13.33
CA TYR A 27 -12.98 7.11 -13.14
C TYR A 27 -12.03 6.55 -14.19
N PHE A 28 -11.18 5.63 -13.77
CA PHE A 28 -10.34 4.83 -14.66
C PHE A 28 -11.20 3.75 -15.33
N ASP A 29 -11.11 3.64 -16.66
CA ASP A 29 -11.84 2.65 -17.47
C ASP A 29 -11.02 1.36 -17.55
N VAL A 30 -11.22 0.48 -16.57
CA VAL A 30 -10.50 -0.79 -16.47
C VAL A 30 -10.79 -1.70 -17.65
N ALA A 31 -12.03 -1.72 -18.14
CA ALA A 31 -12.42 -2.57 -19.26
C ALA A 31 -11.71 -2.14 -20.56
N LYS A 32 -11.57 -0.83 -20.82
CA LYS A 32 -10.83 -0.32 -21.96
C LYS A 32 -9.34 -0.59 -21.82
N TYR A 33 -8.77 -0.28 -20.66
CA TYR A 33 -7.36 -0.55 -20.38
C TYR A 33 -7.00 -2.02 -20.59
N ASN A 34 -7.84 -2.94 -20.13
CA ASN A 34 -7.61 -4.39 -20.25
C ASN A 34 -7.66 -4.90 -21.70
N LYS A 35 -8.24 -4.16 -22.66
CA LYS A 35 -8.20 -4.52 -24.10
C LYS A 35 -6.84 -4.27 -24.71
N ASP A 36 -6.17 -3.18 -24.28
CA ASP A 36 -4.91 -2.71 -24.84
C ASP A 36 -3.70 -3.20 -24.02
N HIS A 37 -3.93 -3.42 -22.73
CA HIS A 37 -2.94 -3.83 -21.73
C HIS A 37 -3.52 -4.96 -20.87
N HIS A 38 -2.72 -5.51 -19.98
CA HIS A 38 -3.17 -6.57 -19.07
C HIS A 38 -3.40 -6.00 -17.66
N TYR A 39 -4.67 -5.79 -17.25
CA TYR A 39 -5.02 -5.46 -15.87
C TYR A 39 -5.00 -6.72 -15.02
N GLY A 40 -4.24 -6.71 -13.94
CA GLY A 40 -3.99 -7.89 -13.11
C GLY A 40 -2.62 -8.52 -13.35
N LYS A 41 -1.72 -7.84 -14.04
CA LYS A 41 -0.35 -8.29 -14.34
C LYS A 41 0.45 -8.63 -13.07
N LEU A 42 0.30 -7.83 -12.02
CA LEU A 42 1.00 -8.00 -10.76
C LEU A 42 0.31 -9.03 -9.85
N SER A 43 -1.00 -8.94 -9.75
CA SER A 43 -1.80 -9.77 -8.84
C SER A 43 -2.12 -11.16 -9.37
N GLY A 44 -1.92 -11.39 -10.68
CA GLY A 44 -2.33 -12.62 -11.35
C GLY A 44 -3.84 -12.79 -11.51
N ARG A 45 -4.63 -11.72 -11.22
CA ARG A 45 -6.10 -11.76 -11.37
C ARG A 45 -6.50 -11.42 -12.78
N ASN A 46 -7.55 -12.07 -13.25
CA ASN A 46 -8.22 -11.67 -14.49
C ASN A 46 -9.40 -10.72 -14.18
N LEU A 47 -9.94 -10.06 -15.21
CA LEU A 47 -11.01 -9.08 -15.04
C LEU A 47 -12.29 -9.71 -14.45
N ASP A 48 -12.61 -10.97 -14.79
CA ASP A 48 -13.77 -11.67 -14.25
C ASP A 48 -13.63 -11.93 -12.75
N ASP A 49 -12.43 -12.26 -12.28
CA ASP A 49 -12.14 -12.39 -10.85
C ASP A 49 -12.33 -11.05 -10.12
N VAL A 50 -11.93 -9.95 -10.75
CA VAL A 50 -12.10 -8.60 -10.19
C VAL A 50 -13.58 -8.26 -10.08
N LEU A 51 -14.37 -8.51 -11.12
CA LEU A 51 -15.82 -8.25 -11.13
C LEU A 51 -16.56 -9.05 -10.05
N ASN A 52 -16.18 -10.30 -9.84
CA ASN A 52 -16.80 -11.17 -8.84
C ASN A 52 -16.42 -10.80 -7.39
N THR A 53 -15.33 -10.07 -7.18
CA THR A 53 -14.84 -9.70 -5.85
C THR A 53 -15.11 -8.24 -5.47
N THR A 54 -15.66 -7.45 -6.38
CA THR A 54 -15.94 -6.02 -6.16
C THR A 54 -17.03 -5.87 -5.10
N ARG A 55 -16.71 -5.20 -3.99
CA ARG A 55 -17.68 -4.85 -2.96
C ARG A 55 -18.58 -3.73 -3.46
N GLU A 56 -19.85 -3.72 -3.02
CA GLU A 56 -20.70 -2.54 -3.17
C GLU A 56 -20.07 -1.38 -2.38
N LEU A 57 -19.60 -0.38 -3.10
CA LEU A 57 -19.02 0.84 -2.55
C LEU A 57 -19.89 2.03 -2.96
N ASP A 58 -19.82 3.11 -2.19
CA ASP A 58 -20.48 4.37 -2.53
C ASP A 58 -20.01 4.87 -3.92
N GLY A 59 -20.97 5.29 -4.76
CA GLY A 59 -20.71 5.78 -6.12
C GLY A 59 -20.66 4.69 -7.19
N GLN A 60 -21.12 3.48 -6.93
CA GLN A 60 -21.23 2.40 -7.95
C GLN A 60 -22.13 2.80 -9.12
N SER A 61 -23.19 3.60 -8.88
CA SER A 61 -24.11 4.10 -9.93
C SER A 61 -23.45 5.06 -10.91
N GLU A 62 -22.35 5.71 -10.53
CA GLU A 62 -21.60 6.64 -11.38
C GLU A 62 -20.64 5.92 -12.33
N LYS A 63 -20.29 4.66 -12.06
CA LYS A 63 -19.33 3.87 -12.81
C LYS A 63 -19.94 3.16 -14.01
N ARG A 64 -19.18 3.08 -15.10
CA ARG A 64 -19.56 2.28 -16.28
C ARG A 64 -19.41 0.79 -16.03
N ASN A 65 -18.40 0.42 -15.23
CA ASN A 65 -18.09 -0.95 -14.86
C ASN A 65 -17.74 -1.04 -13.37
N PRO A 66 -18.22 -2.05 -12.63
CA PRO A 66 -17.89 -2.21 -11.21
C PRO A 66 -16.39 -2.28 -10.89
N ALA A 67 -15.56 -2.73 -11.84
CA ALA A 67 -14.10 -2.78 -11.68
C ALA A 67 -13.42 -1.41 -11.79
N ASP A 68 -14.12 -0.38 -12.34
CA ASP A 68 -13.53 0.94 -12.48
C ASP A 68 -13.23 1.54 -11.11
N PHE A 69 -12.13 2.28 -11.02
CA PHE A 69 -11.73 2.93 -9.76
C PHE A 69 -11.63 4.45 -9.92
N ALA A 70 -11.85 5.15 -8.82
CA ALA A 70 -11.84 6.61 -8.83
C ALA A 70 -10.42 7.15 -8.98
N LEU A 71 -10.23 8.10 -9.88
CA LEU A 71 -9.06 8.96 -10.01
C LEU A 71 -9.30 10.30 -9.32
N TRP A 72 -10.52 10.82 -9.43
CA TRP A 72 -10.99 12.03 -8.74
C TRP A 72 -12.43 11.82 -8.29
N LYS A 73 -12.74 12.14 -7.03
CA LYS A 73 -14.10 12.06 -6.50
C LYS A 73 -14.65 13.46 -6.25
N CYS A 74 -15.85 13.73 -6.75
CA CYS A 74 -16.62 14.91 -6.38
C CYS A 74 -16.93 14.87 -4.88
N ALA A 75 -16.58 15.94 -4.17
CA ALA A 75 -16.78 16.01 -2.72
C ALA A 75 -18.24 16.32 -2.38
N GLN A 76 -18.77 15.59 -1.41
CA GLN A 76 -20.05 15.93 -0.77
C GLN A 76 -19.85 17.10 0.21
N PRO A 77 -20.91 17.83 0.61
CA PRO A 77 -20.81 18.98 1.51
C PRO A 77 -20.09 18.68 2.84
N GLU A 78 -20.16 17.46 3.31
CA GLU A 78 -19.58 16.99 4.58
C GLU A 78 -18.03 16.79 4.51
N HIS A 79 -17.48 16.65 3.29
CA HIS A 79 -16.07 16.43 3.12
C HIS A 79 -15.27 17.70 3.48
N ILE A 80 -14.41 17.58 4.50
CA ILE A 80 -13.54 18.68 4.96
C ILE A 80 -12.37 18.88 3.98
N MET A 81 -11.75 17.76 3.55
CA MET A 81 -10.62 17.79 2.62
C MET A 81 -11.15 17.73 1.18
N ARG A 82 -11.07 18.86 0.51
CA ARG A 82 -11.47 19.01 -0.90
C ARG A 82 -10.70 20.16 -1.55
N TRP A 83 -10.43 20.01 -2.82
CA TRP A 83 -9.69 20.99 -3.62
C TRP A 83 -10.39 21.28 -4.94
N PRO A 84 -10.23 22.46 -5.51
CA PRO A 84 -10.74 22.74 -6.85
C PRO A 84 -9.97 21.91 -7.89
N SER A 85 -10.68 21.41 -8.89
CA SER A 85 -10.14 20.74 -10.07
C SER A 85 -10.93 21.13 -11.32
N PRO A 86 -10.48 20.76 -12.53
CA PRO A 86 -11.23 20.99 -13.77
C PRO A 86 -12.63 20.33 -13.75
N TRP A 87 -12.84 19.27 -12.98
CA TRP A 87 -14.07 18.48 -12.97
C TRP A 87 -15.03 18.89 -11.86
N SER A 88 -14.51 19.15 -10.68
CA SER A 88 -15.32 19.55 -9.51
C SER A 88 -14.44 19.98 -8.33
N ASN A 89 -15.06 20.53 -7.28
CA ASN A 89 -14.46 20.52 -5.96
C ASN A 89 -14.48 19.09 -5.41
N GLY A 90 -13.32 18.52 -5.19
CA GLY A 90 -13.21 17.10 -4.85
C GLY A 90 -11.86 16.71 -4.26
N PHE A 91 -11.57 15.45 -4.33
CA PHE A 91 -10.33 14.86 -3.82
C PHE A 91 -9.84 13.72 -4.72
N PRO A 92 -8.51 13.48 -4.78
CA PRO A 92 -7.96 12.42 -5.61
C PRO A 92 -8.29 11.04 -5.07
N GLY A 93 -8.34 10.06 -5.97
CA GLY A 93 -8.38 8.64 -5.60
C GLY A 93 -7.08 8.22 -4.90
N TRP A 94 -7.19 7.29 -3.98
CA TRP A 94 -6.08 6.84 -3.13
C TRP A 94 -4.81 6.43 -3.90
N HIS A 95 -4.95 5.80 -5.07
CA HIS A 95 -3.82 5.29 -5.86
C HIS A 95 -3.02 6.40 -6.56
N CYS A 96 -3.66 7.54 -6.86
CA CYS A 96 -3.02 8.68 -7.53
C CYS A 96 -1.88 9.30 -6.71
N GLU A 97 -1.95 9.22 -5.38
CA GLU A 97 -0.93 9.79 -4.50
C GLU A 97 0.43 9.15 -4.77
N CYS A 98 0.48 7.82 -4.75
CA CYS A 98 1.73 7.07 -4.91
C CYS A 98 2.28 7.22 -6.32
N THR A 99 1.44 7.12 -7.34
CA THR A 99 1.86 7.29 -8.75
C THR A 99 2.42 8.69 -8.99
N ALA A 100 1.72 9.74 -8.58
CA ALA A 100 2.15 11.13 -8.79
C ALA A 100 3.42 11.48 -7.99
N MET A 101 3.52 11.03 -6.72
CA MET A 101 4.70 11.27 -5.90
C MET A 101 5.89 10.44 -6.36
N GLY A 102 5.70 9.19 -6.77
CA GLY A 102 6.73 8.35 -7.35
C GLY A 102 7.36 9.03 -8.57
N LYS A 103 6.53 9.43 -9.54
CA LYS A 103 6.97 10.16 -10.74
C LYS A 103 7.72 11.45 -10.38
N LYS A 104 7.21 12.23 -9.44
CA LYS A 104 7.79 13.53 -9.06
C LYS A 104 9.17 13.40 -8.40
N TYR A 105 9.35 12.47 -7.49
CA TYR A 105 10.55 12.39 -6.66
C TYR A 105 11.58 11.37 -7.13
N LEU A 106 11.15 10.33 -7.82
CA LEU A 106 11.99 9.23 -8.27
C LEU A 106 12.18 9.20 -9.80
N GLY A 107 11.36 9.97 -10.54
CA GLY A 107 11.39 10.01 -12.00
C GLY A 107 10.36 9.08 -12.64
N GLU A 108 10.39 9.03 -13.97
CA GLU A 108 9.47 8.20 -14.78
C GLU A 108 9.63 6.71 -14.51
N HIS A 109 10.84 6.29 -14.14
CA HIS A 109 11.18 4.92 -13.79
C HIS A 109 12.05 4.89 -12.53
N PHE A 110 11.78 3.94 -11.64
CA PHE A 110 12.60 3.68 -10.46
C PHE A 110 12.66 2.19 -10.15
N ASP A 111 13.66 1.80 -9.34
CA ASP A 111 14.02 0.39 -9.19
C ASP A 111 13.02 -0.40 -8.37
N ILE A 112 12.71 0.03 -7.15
CA ILE A 112 11.96 -0.78 -6.18
C ILE A 112 10.79 0.00 -5.60
N HIS A 113 9.58 -0.62 -5.66
CA HIS A 113 8.41 -0.20 -4.91
C HIS A 113 7.97 -1.33 -3.97
N GLY A 114 7.77 -0.99 -2.72
CA GLY A 114 7.46 -1.98 -1.68
C GLY A 114 6.17 -1.69 -0.93
N GLY A 115 5.54 -2.76 -0.44
CA GLY A 115 4.35 -2.65 0.41
C GLY A 115 3.96 -3.98 1.05
N GLY A 116 2.87 -3.99 1.79
CA GLY A 116 2.28 -5.23 2.28
C GLY A 116 1.61 -6.04 1.15
N MET A 117 1.47 -7.35 1.35
CA MET A 117 0.77 -8.22 0.38
C MET A 117 -0.68 -7.81 0.13
N ASP A 118 -1.30 -7.13 1.07
CA ASP A 118 -2.65 -6.57 0.94
C ASP A 118 -2.73 -5.41 -0.05
N LEU A 119 -1.61 -4.76 -0.37
CA LEU A 119 -1.52 -3.70 -1.36
C LEU A 119 -1.33 -4.22 -2.80
N ILE A 120 -0.97 -5.50 -3.01
CA ILE A 120 -0.83 -6.06 -4.36
C ILE A 120 -2.07 -5.76 -5.20
N PHE A 121 -3.25 -6.01 -4.60
CA PHE A 121 -4.53 -5.71 -5.19
C PHE A 121 -5.48 -5.10 -4.16
N PRO A 122 -6.16 -3.98 -4.48
CA PRO A 122 -6.13 -3.29 -5.79
C PRO A 122 -5.02 -2.24 -5.94
N HIS A 123 -4.34 -1.82 -4.85
CA HIS A 123 -3.57 -0.57 -4.80
C HIS A 123 -2.42 -0.53 -5.83
N HIS A 124 -1.46 -1.44 -5.76
CA HIS A 124 -0.31 -1.46 -6.66
C HIS A 124 -0.70 -1.81 -8.11
N GLU A 125 -1.72 -2.66 -8.30
CA GLU A 125 -2.27 -2.92 -9.63
C GLU A 125 -2.86 -1.64 -10.26
N CYS A 126 -3.53 -0.81 -9.48
CA CYS A 126 -4.04 0.48 -9.93
C CYS A 126 -2.90 1.47 -10.24
N GLU A 127 -1.80 1.46 -9.47
CA GLU A 127 -0.64 2.29 -9.76
C GLU A 127 0.02 1.91 -11.10
N ILE A 128 0.18 0.61 -11.37
CA ILE A 128 0.65 0.12 -12.68
C ILE A 128 -0.27 0.62 -13.79
N ALA A 129 -1.58 0.45 -13.63
CA ALA A 129 -2.54 0.90 -14.62
C ALA A 129 -2.49 2.41 -14.87
N GLN A 130 -2.35 3.22 -13.81
CA GLN A 130 -2.20 4.67 -13.92
C GLN A 130 -0.90 5.06 -14.63
N SER A 131 0.22 4.43 -14.28
CA SER A 131 1.51 4.68 -14.90
C SER A 131 1.48 4.37 -16.39
N VAL A 132 1.07 3.16 -16.76
CA VAL A 132 0.97 2.74 -18.16
C VAL A 132 -0.01 3.62 -18.94
N ALA A 133 -1.16 3.96 -18.35
CA ALA A 133 -2.16 4.79 -19.00
C ALA A 133 -1.71 6.26 -19.20
N SER A 134 -0.87 6.79 -18.30
CA SER A 134 -0.38 8.17 -18.41
C SER A 134 0.86 8.31 -19.29
N GLN A 135 1.88 7.46 -19.10
CA GLN A 135 3.17 7.59 -19.76
C GLN A 135 3.52 6.44 -20.74
N GLY A 136 2.68 5.41 -20.83
CA GLY A 136 2.86 4.30 -21.79
C GLY A 136 3.67 3.13 -21.24
N ASP A 137 4.23 3.22 -20.03
CA ASP A 137 5.06 2.17 -19.43
C ASP A 137 4.90 2.11 -17.90
N ASP A 138 5.30 0.97 -17.31
CA ASP A 138 5.33 0.78 -15.86
C ASP A 138 6.50 1.58 -15.26
N MET A 139 6.25 2.35 -14.21
CA MET A 139 7.26 3.15 -13.54
C MET A 139 8.19 2.33 -12.63
N VAL A 140 7.84 1.07 -12.33
CA VAL A 140 8.54 0.25 -11.31
C VAL A 140 9.16 -0.99 -11.94
N HIS A 141 10.48 -1.17 -11.72
CA HIS A 141 11.17 -2.37 -12.19
C HIS A 141 10.92 -3.60 -11.31
N TYR A 142 10.90 -3.43 -9.98
CA TYR A 142 10.76 -4.52 -9.02
C TYR A 142 9.71 -4.20 -7.95
N TRP A 143 8.65 -4.99 -7.89
CA TRP A 143 7.64 -4.94 -6.86
C TRP A 143 8.02 -5.88 -5.72
N MET A 144 8.10 -5.36 -4.49
CA MET A 144 8.43 -6.16 -3.31
C MET A 144 7.30 -6.11 -2.30
N HIS A 145 6.81 -7.28 -1.87
CA HIS A 145 5.71 -7.37 -0.92
C HIS A 145 6.11 -8.18 0.30
N ASN A 146 5.97 -7.56 1.48
CA ASN A 146 6.14 -8.23 2.77
C ASN A 146 4.81 -8.82 3.25
N ASN A 147 4.93 -9.90 4.02
CA ASN A 147 3.76 -10.56 4.58
C ASN A 147 3.27 -9.85 5.85
N MET A 148 2.16 -10.35 6.39
CA MET A 148 1.49 -9.79 7.56
C MET A 148 2.25 -10.05 8.84
N ILE A 149 1.99 -9.20 9.83
CA ILE A 149 2.37 -9.43 11.24
C ILE A 149 1.20 -10.12 11.95
N THR A 150 1.53 -11.15 12.72
CA THR A 150 0.59 -11.85 13.60
C THR A 150 1.05 -11.75 15.06
N ILE A 151 0.13 -11.94 15.97
CA ILE A 151 0.37 -12.03 17.41
C ILE A 151 -0.17 -13.36 17.88
N ASN A 152 0.71 -14.26 18.32
CA ASN A 152 0.35 -15.62 18.70
C ASN A 152 -0.50 -16.34 17.63
N GLY A 153 -0.09 -16.24 16.36
CA GLY A 153 -0.76 -16.86 15.23
C GLY A 153 -2.01 -16.12 14.73
N GLN A 154 -2.47 -15.06 15.39
CA GLN A 154 -3.63 -14.30 14.98
C GLN A 154 -3.21 -13.00 14.29
N LYS A 155 -3.87 -12.64 13.18
CA LYS A 155 -3.63 -11.36 12.49
C LYS A 155 -3.70 -10.19 13.48
N MET A 156 -2.67 -9.34 13.49
CA MET A 156 -2.68 -8.12 14.30
C MET A 156 -3.66 -7.10 13.73
N GLY A 157 -4.53 -6.57 14.57
CA GLY A 157 -5.49 -5.55 14.17
C GLY A 157 -6.22 -4.92 15.34
N LYS A 158 -6.59 -3.65 15.20
CA LYS A 158 -7.31 -2.90 16.26
C LYS A 158 -8.65 -3.56 16.62
N SER A 159 -9.36 -4.07 15.63
CA SER A 159 -10.65 -4.77 15.83
C SER A 159 -10.54 -6.08 16.60
N TYR A 160 -9.36 -6.71 16.63
CA TYR A 160 -9.10 -7.95 17.39
C TYR A 160 -8.59 -7.67 18.80
N GLY A 161 -8.34 -6.41 19.17
CA GLY A 161 -7.81 -6.03 20.48
C GLY A 161 -6.41 -6.55 20.77
N ASN A 162 -5.67 -6.94 19.74
CA ASN A 162 -4.30 -7.46 19.80
C ASN A 162 -3.29 -6.55 19.10
N PHE A 163 -3.69 -5.33 18.75
CA PHE A 163 -2.80 -4.35 18.14
C PHE A 163 -1.84 -3.82 19.21
N ILE A 164 -0.54 -4.00 19.01
CA ILE A 164 0.53 -3.51 19.88
C ILE A 164 1.31 -2.47 19.10
N ASN A 165 1.37 -1.24 19.60
CA ASN A 165 2.20 -0.21 18.99
C ASN A 165 3.66 -0.30 19.47
N LEU A 166 4.58 0.39 18.80
CA LEU A 166 6.01 0.32 19.13
C LEU A 166 6.31 0.82 20.53
N ASP A 167 5.63 1.86 20.99
CA ASP A 167 5.80 2.41 22.34
C ASP A 167 5.44 1.38 23.41
N GLU A 168 4.36 0.63 23.21
CA GLU A 168 3.96 -0.45 24.11
C GLU A 168 4.98 -1.59 24.13
N PHE A 169 5.59 -1.94 22.99
CA PHE A 169 6.71 -2.90 22.97
C PHE A 169 7.90 -2.41 23.76
N PHE A 170 8.27 -1.14 23.62
CA PHE A 170 9.45 -0.57 24.26
C PHE A 170 9.28 -0.38 25.76
N HIS A 171 8.07 -0.18 26.24
CA HIS A 171 7.77 -0.01 27.66
C HIS A 171 7.13 -1.24 28.32
N GLY A 172 6.78 -2.27 27.55
CA GLY A 172 6.15 -3.48 28.07
C GLY A 172 4.74 -3.24 28.65
N THR A 173 4.02 -2.22 28.17
CA THR A 173 2.76 -1.79 28.77
C THR A 173 1.53 -2.51 28.22
N HIS A 174 1.65 -3.23 27.12
CA HIS A 174 0.53 -3.96 26.56
C HIS A 174 0.29 -5.29 27.30
N LYS A 175 -0.99 -5.65 27.53
CA LYS A 175 -1.42 -6.86 28.27
C LYS A 175 -0.87 -8.20 27.73
N LEU A 176 -0.51 -8.25 26.46
CA LEU A 176 0.05 -9.44 25.80
C LEU A 176 1.57 -9.54 25.93
N LEU A 177 2.23 -8.53 26.47
CA LEU A 177 3.67 -8.51 26.67
C LEU A 177 4.01 -8.88 28.12
N THR A 178 5.02 -9.71 28.32
CA THR A 178 5.53 -10.09 29.64
C THR A 178 6.64 -9.17 30.13
N GLN A 179 7.24 -8.41 29.23
CA GLN A 179 8.34 -7.48 29.53
C GLN A 179 8.44 -6.38 28.45
N ALA A 180 9.26 -5.38 28.72
CA ALA A 180 9.71 -4.41 27.73
C ALA A 180 10.76 -5.04 26.79
N TYR A 181 10.77 -4.64 25.52
CA TYR A 181 11.75 -5.08 24.53
C TYR A 181 12.44 -3.87 23.91
N SER A 182 13.76 -3.93 23.76
CA SER A 182 14.51 -2.85 23.12
C SER A 182 14.12 -2.68 21.65
N PRO A 183 14.20 -1.47 21.08
CA PRO A 183 14.01 -1.25 19.64
C PRO A 183 14.87 -2.17 18.78
N MET A 184 16.11 -2.42 19.20
CA MET A 184 17.03 -3.30 18.48
C MET A 184 16.62 -4.78 18.57
N THR A 185 16.02 -5.22 19.65
CA THR A 185 15.45 -6.58 19.78
C THR A 185 14.31 -6.77 18.78
N ILE A 186 13.38 -5.81 18.71
CA ILE A 186 12.26 -5.86 17.74
C ILE A 186 12.77 -5.84 16.30
N ARG A 187 13.72 -4.97 16.00
CA ARG A 187 14.35 -4.89 14.67
C ARG A 187 15.04 -6.22 14.31
N PHE A 188 15.84 -6.76 15.20
CA PHE A 188 16.55 -8.02 14.99
C PHE A 188 15.58 -9.18 14.79
N PHE A 189 14.52 -9.26 15.58
CA PHE A 189 13.46 -10.25 15.43
C PHE A 189 12.81 -10.21 14.04
N ILE A 190 12.41 -9.02 13.56
CA ILE A 190 11.80 -8.85 12.24
C ILE A 190 12.77 -9.27 11.12
N LEU A 191 14.05 -8.86 11.23
CA LEU A 191 15.06 -9.14 10.21
C LEU A 191 15.51 -10.60 10.15
N GLN A 192 15.23 -11.42 11.15
CA GLN A 192 15.48 -12.87 11.11
C GLN A 192 14.52 -13.61 10.17
N ALA A 193 13.34 -13.06 9.93
CA ALA A 193 12.37 -13.66 9.04
C ALA A 193 12.61 -13.22 7.58
N HIS A 194 12.35 -14.13 6.65
CA HIS A 194 12.27 -13.74 5.24
C HIS A 194 11.08 -12.80 5.03
N TYR A 195 11.25 -11.70 4.30
CA TYR A 195 10.24 -10.65 4.16
C TYR A 195 8.87 -11.14 3.64
N ARG A 196 8.84 -12.23 2.87
CA ARG A 196 7.59 -12.87 2.39
C ARG A 196 6.94 -13.80 3.41
N SER A 197 7.62 -14.11 4.52
CA SER A 197 7.07 -14.95 5.58
C SER A 197 6.28 -14.12 6.56
N THR A 198 5.23 -14.72 7.15
CA THR A 198 4.51 -14.11 8.27
C THR A 198 5.46 -13.94 9.45
N VAL A 199 5.45 -12.77 10.07
CA VAL A 199 6.21 -12.49 11.30
C VAL A 199 5.25 -12.62 12.47
N ASP A 200 5.40 -13.69 13.25
CA ASP A 200 4.55 -13.97 14.41
C ASP A 200 5.21 -13.49 15.70
N PHE A 201 4.67 -12.45 16.30
CA PHE A 201 5.12 -11.93 17.58
C PHE A 201 4.56 -12.80 18.72
N SER A 202 5.47 -13.37 19.50
CA SER A 202 5.17 -13.98 20.80
C SER A 202 6.27 -13.60 21.80
N ASN A 203 5.98 -13.70 23.09
CA ASN A 203 6.99 -13.39 24.11
C ASN A 203 8.20 -14.33 24.01
N GLU A 204 7.98 -15.61 23.75
CA GLU A 204 9.02 -16.62 23.58
C GLU A 204 9.93 -16.27 22.39
N ALA A 205 9.36 -15.91 21.27
CA ALA A 205 10.11 -15.55 20.06
C ALA A 205 10.92 -14.26 20.26
N LEU A 206 10.34 -13.24 20.90
CA LEU A 206 11.01 -12.00 21.22
C LEU A 206 12.17 -12.18 22.21
N GLN A 207 11.98 -12.99 23.26
CA GLN A 207 13.03 -13.33 24.23
C GLN A 207 14.16 -14.15 23.58
N ALA A 208 13.82 -15.04 22.66
CA ALA A 208 14.83 -15.79 21.89
C ALA A 208 15.66 -14.84 20.99
N ALA A 209 15.00 -13.89 20.33
CA ALA A 209 15.67 -12.87 19.53
C ALA A 209 16.58 -11.97 20.38
N GLU A 210 16.12 -11.54 21.55
CA GLU A 210 16.90 -10.75 22.51
C GLU A 210 18.21 -11.46 22.88
N LYS A 211 18.13 -12.73 23.30
CA LYS A 211 19.31 -13.55 23.62
C LYS A 211 20.23 -13.73 22.41
N GLY A 212 19.66 -13.87 21.20
CA GLY A 212 20.42 -13.97 19.97
C GLY A 212 21.21 -12.70 19.68
N LEU A 213 20.58 -11.53 19.85
CA LEU A 213 21.19 -10.22 19.67
C LEU A 213 22.30 -9.97 20.71
N GLU A 214 22.07 -10.33 21.97
CA GLU A 214 23.08 -10.23 23.03
C GLU A 214 24.33 -11.03 22.70
N ARG A 215 24.19 -12.29 22.27
CA ARG A 215 25.32 -13.14 21.86
C ARG A 215 26.09 -12.55 20.69
N LEU A 216 25.38 -12.01 19.70
CA LEU A 216 26.03 -11.34 18.56
C LEU A 216 26.81 -10.11 19.00
N THR A 217 26.22 -9.29 19.86
CA THR A 217 26.85 -8.08 20.40
C THR A 217 28.10 -8.42 21.25
N GLU A 218 28.04 -9.46 22.07
CA GLU A 218 29.19 -9.90 22.87
C GLU A 218 30.32 -10.45 21.98
N ALA A 219 29.99 -11.15 20.89
CA ALA A 219 31.00 -11.61 19.93
C ALA A 219 31.71 -10.42 19.24
N VAL A 220 30.97 -9.39 18.81
CA VAL A 220 31.56 -8.17 18.22
C VAL A 220 32.48 -7.46 19.23
N LYS A 221 32.02 -7.24 20.47
CA LYS A 221 32.84 -6.65 21.54
C LYS A 221 34.10 -7.46 21.85
N GLY A 222 34.00 -8.81 21.73
CA GLY A 222 35.16 -9.71 21.90
C GLY A 222 36.21 -9.47 20.82
N LEU A 223 35.79 -9.27 19.57
CA LEU A 223 36.68 -8.97 18.45
C LEU A 223 37.35 -7.58 18.53
N GLU A 224 36.64 -6.59 19.07
CA GLU A 224 37.20 -5.24 19.27
C GLU A 224 38.28 -5.16 20.35
N ARG A 225 38.45 -6.21 21.16
CA ARG A 225 39.45 -6.28 22.23
C ARG A 225 40.76 -7.00 21.80
N ILE A 226 40.78 -7.53 20.57
CA ILE A 226 41.95 -8.15 19.98
C ILE A 226 42.72 -7.13 19.14
#